data_c305234d03ad343ebe96ac53b117ff71
#
_entry.id   c305234d03ad343ebe96ac53b117ff71
#
_cell.length_a   1.000
_cell.length_b   1.000
_cell.length_c   1.000
_cell.angle_alpha   90.00
_cell.angle_beta   90.00
_cell.angle_gamma   90.00
#
_symmetry.space_group_name_H-M   'P 1'
#
loop_
_entity.id
_entity.type
_entity.pdbx_description
1 polymer ?
#
loop_
_entity_poly.entity_id
_entity_poly.type
_entity_poly.pdbx_seq_one_letter_code
_entity_poly.pdbx_strand_id
1 'polypeptide(L)'
;MRNLRRITVIMVMVCLMIGQSGCTGIFDSTKSEVRIAKKVLKEKYNEDFEIITLGGHWGTLTNDTFTVKCYPVSDPDCIFKAEIQKEGHYVFDEYVSTRICKRLKTEIEEMMNGVQVSAYI
;
A
#
# COMPACT_ATOMS: atom_id res chain seq x y z
N MET A 1 -5.80 46.47 34.71
CA MET A 1 -6.74 45.62 33.95
C MET A 1 -6.36 45.42 32.50
N ARG A 2 -5.83 46.40 31.80
CA ARG A 2 -5.45 46.27 30.37
C ARG A 2 -4.30 45.28 30.12
N ASN A 3 -3.35 45.18 31.02
CA ASN A 3 -2.23 44.27 30.94
C ASN A 3 -2.63 42.80 31.26
N LEU A 4 -3.59 42.60 32.12
CA LEU A 4 -4.08 41.27 32.46
C LEU A 4 -4.83 40.63 31.29
N ARG A 5 -5.64 41.39 30.55
CA ARG A 5 -6.31 40.91 29.31
C ARG A 5 -5.30 40.55 28.19
N ARG A 6 -4.20 41.31 28.07
CA ARG A 6 -3.15 41.01 27.10
C ARG A 6 -2.40 39.70 27.44
N ILE A 7 -2.12 39.51 28.74
CA ILE A 7 -1.45 38.26 29.20
C ILE A 7 -2.37 37.06 28.99
N THR A 8 -3.67 37.18 29.25
CA THR A 8 -4.64 36.09 29.01
C THR A 8 -4.76 35.72 27.55
N VAL A 9 -4.78 36.70 26.64
CA VAL A 9 -4.84 36.47 25.20
C VAL A 9 -3.56 35.79 24.69
N ILE A 10 -2.40 36.19 25.19
CA ILE A 10 -1.12 35.57 24.84
C ILE A 10 -1.06 34.13 25.35
N MET A 11 -1.53 33.86 26.58
CA MET A 11 -1.59 32.50 27.14
C MET A 11 -2.50 31.58 26.31
N VAL A 12 -3.67 32.06 25.90
CA VAL A 12 -4.59 31.30 25.04
C VAL A 12 -4.01 31.05 23.68
N MET A 13 -3.31 32.03 23.08
CA MET A 13 -2.62 31.84 21.80
C MET A 13 -1.48 30.80 21.86
N VAL A 14 -0.71 30.84 22.95
CA VAL A 14 0.38 29.84 23.17
C VAL A 14 -0.21 28.44 23.37
N CYS A 15 -1.30 28.27 24.09
CA CYS A 15 -1.99 27.00 24.28
C CYS A 15 -2.54 26.42 22.94
N LEU A 16 -3.03 27.30 22.04
CA LEU A 16 -3.51 26.88 20.71
C LEU A 16 -2.38 26.41 19.77
N MET A 17 -1.16 26.90 19.96
CA MET A 17 0.00 26.48 19.17
C MET A 17 0.59 25.12 19.60
N ILE A 18 0.36 24.69 20.83
CA ILE A 18 0.87 23.41 21.37
C ILE A 18 -0.03 22.23 20.97
N GLY A 19 -1.28 22.48 20.58
CA GLY A 19 -2.25 21.45 20.19
C GLY A 19 -2.08 20.81 18.81
N GLN A 20 -1.11 21.25 18.01
CA GLN A 20 -0.93 20.78 16.61
C GLN A 20 0.10 19.67 16.45
N SER A 21 0.73 19.18 17.49
CA SER A 21 1.75 18.11 17.39
C SER A 21 1.21 16.71 17.70
N GLY A 22 0.02 16.41 17.27
CA GLY A 22 -0.54 15.07 17.41
C GLY A 22 -0.92 14.46 16.08
N CYS A 23 -0.26 13.37 15.67
CA CYS A 23 -0.55 12.46 14.54
C CYS A 23 0.34 12.55 13.30
N THR A 24 1.64 12.73 13.42
CA THR A 24 2.55 12.47 12.30
C THR A 24 3.03 11.00 12.21
N GLY A 25 2.92 10.23 13.29
CA GLY A 25 3.46 8.86 13.34
C GLY A 25 2.74 7.83 12.47
N ILE A 26 1.43 7.92 12.30
CA ILE A 26 0.64 6.94 11.53
C ILE A 26 0.80 7.17 10.02
N PHE A 27 0.85 8.41 9.57
CA PHE A 27 1.05 8.74 8.15
C PHE A 27 2.46 8.43 7.64
N ASP A 28 3.46 8.50 8.50
CA ASP A 28 4.85 8.23 8.14
C ASP A 28 5.12 6.73 7.98
N SER A 29 4.49 5.89 8.82
CA SER A 29 4.52 4.43 8.72
C SER A 29 3.92 3.97 7.38
N THR A 30 2.75 4.46 7.00
CA THR A 30 2.07 4.11 5.74
C THR A 30 2.89 4.48 4.51
N LYS A 31 3.52 5.66 4.49
CA LYS A 31 4.40 6.07 3.39
C LYS A 31 5.66 5.21 3.30
N SER A 32 6.20 4.81 4.43
CA SER A 32 7.36 3.92 4.50
C SER A 32 7.03 2.55 3.92
N GLU A 33 5.90 1.96 4.29
CA GLU A 33 5.44 0.65 3.82
C GLU A 33 5.16 0.64 2.31
N VAL A 34 4.51 1.66 1.77
CA VAL A 34 4.29 1.83 0.32
C VAL A 34 5.64 1.89 -0.42
N ARG A 35 6.61 2.62 0.11
CA ARG A 35 7.95 2.72 -0.51
C ARG A 35 8.69 1.40 -0.47
N ILE A 36 8.61 0.65 0.64
CA ILE A 36 9.20 -0.68 0.76
C ILE A 36 8.56 -1.63 -0.25
N ALA A 37 7.22 -1.65 -0.34
CA ALA A 37 6.49 -2.49 -1.27
C ALA A 37 6.90 -2.23 -2.73
N LYS A 38 6.89 -0.98 -3.17
CA LYS A 38 7.32 -0.60 -4.52
C LYS A 38 8.77 -1.03 -4.81
N LYS A 39 9.67 -0.81 -3.85
CA LYS A 39 11.08 -1.17 -3.99
C LYS A 39 11.26 -2.68 -4.16
N VAL A 40 10.68 -3.46 -3.27
CA VAL A 40 10.86 -4.92 -3.23
C VAL A 40 10.23 -5.60 -4.45
N LEU A 41 9.03 -5.18 -4.87
CA LEU A 41 8.39 -5.67 -6.08
C LEU A 41 9.19 -5.29 -7.34
N LYS A 42 9.72 -4.06 -7.40
CA LYS A 42 10.59 -3.63 -8.49
C LYS A 42 11.88 -4.44 -8.56
N GLU A 43 12.52 -4.71 -7.43
CA GLU A 43 13.73 -5.55 -7.37
C GLU A 43 13.44 -7.00 -7.79
N LYS A 44 12.28 -7.55 -7.42
CA LYS A 44 11.88 -8.92 -7.75
C LYS A 44 11.54 -9.11 -9.24
N TYR A 45 10.84 -8.16 -9.84
CA TYR A 45 10.27 -8.31 -11.18
C TYR A 45 10.88 -7.37 -12.23
N ASN A 46 11.76 -6.46 -11.82
CA ASN A 46 12.35 -5.42 -12.66
C ASN A 46 11.30 -4.56 -13.39
N GLU A 47 10.19 -4.30 -12.72
CA GLU A 47 9.03 -3.56 -13.22
C GLU A 47 8.49 -2.61 -12.16
N ASP A 48 7.88 -1.50 -12.57
CA ASP A 48 7.28 -0.54 -11.65
C ASP A 48 5.85 -0.93 -11.28
N PHE A 49 5.51 -0.77 -9.99
CA PHE A 49 4.20 -1.12 -9.43
C PHE A 49 3.55 0.09 -8.75
N GLU A 50 2.22 0.17 -8.87
CA GLU A 50 1.40 1.11 -8.13
C GLU A 50 0.60 0.40 -7.03
N ILE A 51 0.56 1.01 -5.84
CA ILE A 51 -0.14 0.47 -4.68
C ILE A 51 -1.52 1.11 -4.59
N ILE A 52 -2.56 0.26 -4.59
CA ILE A 52 -3.96 0.69 -4.49
C ILE A 52 -4.37 0.83 -3.03
N THR A 53 -4.10 -0.21 -2.24
CA THR A 53 -4.47 -0.25 -0.82
C THR A 53 -3.37 -0.90 0.00
N LEU A 54 -3.24 -0.41 1.22
CA LEU A 54 -2.44 -1.02 2.26
C LEU A 54 -3.38 -1.81 3.17
N GLY A 55 -3.13 -3.10 3.34
CA GLY A 55 -3.89 -3.99 4.21
C GLY A 55 -3.35 -4.05 5.63
N GLY A 56 -4.03 -4.87 6.46
CA GLY A 56 -3.64 -5.07 7.85
C GLY A 56 -2.27 -5.72 8.01
N HIS A 57 -1.70 -5.50 9.18
CA HIS A 57 -0.48 -6.15 9.62
C HIS A 57 -0.79 -7.55 10.12
N TRP A 58 -0.07 -8.52 9.60
CA TRP A 58 -0.11 -9.91 10.04
C TRP A 58 1.32 -10.30 10.47
N GLY A 59 1.44 -10.89 11.64
CA GLY A 59 2.75 -11.38 12.04
C GLY A 59 2.92 -11.53 13.54
N THR A 60 4.01 -12.16 13.91
CA THR A 60 4.52 -12.25 15.28
C THR A 60 5.50 -11.11 15.53
N LEU A 61 5.93 -10.92 16.79
CA LEU A 61 6.94 -9.93 17.16
C LEU A 61 8.27 -10.07 16.38
N THR A 62 8.49 -11.25 15.79
CA THR A 62 9.73 -11.57 15.03
C THR A 62 9.51 -11.59 13.51
N ASN A 63 8.29 -11.57 13.03
CA ASN A 63 7.98 -11.64 11.60
C ASN A 63 6.79 -10.74 11.29
N ASP A 64 7.06 -9.45 11.23
CA ASP A 64 6.05 -8.42 10.98
C ASP A 64 5.89 -8.21 9.47
N THR A 65 4.71 -8.54 8.96
CA THR A 65 4.35 -8.41 7.55
C THR A 65 3.18 -7.47 7.36
N PHE A 66 3.09 -6.87 6.20
CA PHE A 66 1.95 -6.07 5.77
C PHE A 66 1.50 -6.51 4.38
N THR A 67 0.22 -6.37 4.11
CA THR A 67 -0.37 -6.75 2.83
C THR A 67 -0.64 -5.52 1.98
N VAL A 68 -0.32 -5.59 0.70
CA VAL A 68 -0.67 -4.57 -0.29
C VAL A 68 -1.49 -5.16 -1.41
N LYS A 69 -2.38 -4.34 -1.98
CA LYS A 69 -3.04 -4.60 -3.24
C LYS A 69 -2.44 -3.66 -4.27
N CYS A 70 -1.93 -4.19 -5.35
CA CYS A 70 -1.14 -3.44 -6.32
C CYS A 70 -1.33 -3.96 -7.74
N TYR A 71 -0.80 -3.22 -8.70
CA TYR A 71 -0.76 -3.60 -10.12
C TYR A 71 0.55 -3.10 -10.76
N PRO A 72 1.05 -3.78 -11.81
CA PRO A 72 2.17 -3.26 -12.58
C PRO A 72 1.73 -2.06 -13.42
N VAL A 73 2.59 -1.06 -13.54
CA VAL A 73 2.29 0.15 -14.33
C VAL A 73 2.06 -0.19 -15.80
N SER A 74 2.68 -1.24 -16.29
CA SER A 74 2.52 -1.75 -17.67
C SER A 74 1.15 -2.38 -17.95
N ASP A 75 0.45 -2.88 -16.91
CA ASP A 75 -0.85 -3.54 -17.02
C ASP A 75 -1.73 -3.23 -15.78
N PRO A 76 -2.43 -2.08 -15.77
CA PRO A 76 -3.25 -1.66 -14.63
C PRO A 76 -4.41 -2.60 -14.28
N ASP A 77 -4.82 -3.47 -15.21
CA ASP A 77 -5.89 -4.44 -14.98
C ASP A 77 -5.40 -5.72 -14.28
N CYS A 78 -4.09 -5.91 -14.18
CA CYS A 78 -3.48 -7.04 -13.48
C CYS A 78 -3.33 -6.73 -11.99
N ILE A 79 -4.45 -6.70 -11.27
CA ILE A 79 -4.49 -6.40 -9.84
C ILE A 79 -4.24 -7.67 -9.04
N PHE A 80 -3.26 -7.64 -8.13
CA PHE A 80 -2.91 -8.78 -7.27
C PHE A 80 -2.61 -8.34 -5.83
N LYS A 81 -2.48 -9.32 -4.93
CA LYS A 81 -2.07 -9.09 -3.54
C LYS A 81 -0.60 -9.49 -3.35
N ALA A 82 0.07 -8.76 -2.49
CA ALA A 82 1.41 -9.11 -2.02
C ALA A 82 1.49 -8.94 -0.51
N GLU A 83 2.09 -9.92 0.17
CA GLU A 83 2.45 -9.88 1.57
C GLU A 83 3.96 -9.64 1.66
N ILE A 84 4.34 -8.59 2.37
CA ILE A 84 5.71 -8.08 2.39
C ILE A 84 6.16 -7.95 3.84
N GLN A 85 7.35 -8.45 4.14
CA GLN A 85 7.98 -8.22 5.42
C GLN A 85 8.44 -6.76 5.54
N LYS A 86 8.25 -6.14 6.71
CA LYS A 86 8.61 -4.73 6.95
C LYS A 86 10.08 -4.41 6.65
N GLU A 87 10.96 -5.37 6.84
CA GLU A 87 12.37 -5.23 6.50
C GLU A 87 12.69 -5.43 5.02
N GLY A 88 11.70 -5.87 4.22
CA GLY A 88 11.84 -6.02 2.78
C GLY A 88 12.60 -7.28 2.33
N HIS A 89 12.84 -8.24 3.22
CA HIS A 89 13.58 -9.47 2.89
C HIS A 89 12.71 -10.59 2.28
N TYR A 90 11.41 -10.52 2.51
CA TYR A 90 10.48 -11.55 2.06
C TYR A 90 9.27 -10.95 1.37
N VAL A 91 8.90 -11.52 0.22
CA VAL A 91 7.70 -11.16 -0.53
C VAL A 91 7.01 -12.42 -1.00
N PHE A 92 5.79 -12.61 -0.54
CA PHE A 92 4.85 -13.58 -1.08
C PHE A 92 3.77 -12.85 -1.85
N ASP A 93 3.60 -13.14 -3.13
CA ASP A 93 2.64 -12.44 -3.99
C ASP A 93 1.99 -13.35 -5.03
N GLU A 94 0.87 -12.89 -5.55
CA GLU A 94 0.05 -13.58 -6.55
C GLU A 94 0.31 -13.04 -7.98
N TYR A 95 1.37 -12.27 -8.19
CA TYR A 95 1.60 -11.59 -9.48
C TYR A 95 1.68 -12.54 -10.66
N VAL A 96 2.52 -13.56 -10.56
CA VAL A 96 2.75 -14.51 -11.65
C VAL A 96 1.49 -15.31 -11.95
N SER A 97 0.80 -15.82 -10.92
CA SER A 97 -0.44 -16.57 -11.08
C SER A 97 -1.55 -15.72 -11.69
N THR A 98 -1.73 -14.50 -11.22
CA THR A 98 -2.72 -13.54 -11.76
C THR A 98 -2.45 -13.24 -13.23
N ARG A 99 -1.19 -13.01 -13.59
CA ARG A 99 -0.78 -12.74 -14.97
C ARG A 99 -1.00 -13.93 -15.89
N ILE A 100 -0.67 -15.14 -15.44
CA ILE A 100 -0.92 -16.39 -16.18
C ILE A 100 -2.42 -16.60 -16.41
N CYS A 101 -3.24 -16.46 -15.37
CA CYS A 101 -4.69 -16.62 -15.51
C CYS A 101 -5.33 -15.59 -16.43
N LYS A 102 -4.89 -14.34 -16.37
CA LYS A 102 -5.35 -13.30 -17.31
C LYS A 102 -5.03 -13.69 -18.75
N ARG A 103 -3.80 -14.17 -19.01
CA ARG A 103 -3.37 -14.58 -20.34
C ARG A 103 -4.13 -15.81 -20.85
N LEU A 104 -4.26 -16.84 -20.02
CA LEU A 104 -5.03 -18.04 -20.36
C LEU A 104 -6.49 -17.71 -20.66
N LYS A 105 -7.11 -16.83 -19.84
CA LYS A 105 -8.47 -16.38 -20.09
C LYS A 105 -8.62 -15.75 -21.47
N THR A 106 -7.73 -14.84 -21.84
CA THR A 106 -7.74 -14.20 -23.17
C THR A 106 -7.56 -15.21 -24.29
N GLU A 107 -6.60 -16.13 -24.18
CA GLU A 107 -6.37 -17.17 -25.19
C GLU A 107 -7.57 -18.12 -25.35
N ILE A 108 -8.22 -18.51 -24.25
CA ILE A 108 -9.42 -19.36 -24.30
C ILE A 108 -10.61 -18.61 -24.92
N GLU A 109 -10.82 -17.33 -24.54
CA GLU A 109 -11.88 -16.51 -25.12
C GLU A 109 -11.70 -16.31 -26.64
N GLU A 110 -10.46 -16.14 -27.11
CA GLU A 110 -10.14 -16.06 -28.54
C GLU A 110 -10.41 -17.41 -29.25
N MET A 111 -10.04 -18.56 -28.65
CA MET A 111 -10.29 -19.88 -29.22
C MET A 111 -11.79 -20.23 -29.27
N MET A 112 -12.57 -19.75 -28.32
CA MET A 112 -14.00 -20.04 -28.21
C MET A 112 -14.90 -18.98 -28.90
N ASN A 113 -14.36 -18.13 -29.77
CA ASN A 113 -15.10 -17.11 -30.50
C ASN A 113 -15.95 -16.18 -29.60
N GLY A 114 -15.40 -15.73 -28.50
CA GLY A 114 -16.01 -14.71 -27.65
C GLY A 114 -16.91 -15.23 -26.52
N VAL A 115 -16.82 -16.52 -26.18
CA VAL A 115 -17.48 -17.05 -24.96
C VAL A 115 -16.73 -16.53 -23.73
N GLN A 116 -17.45 -15.90 -22.79
CA GLN A 116 -16.83 -15.46 -21.54
C GLN A 116 -16.42 -16.65 -20.66
N VAL A 117 -15.15 -16.70 -20.29
CA VAL A 117 -14.58 -17.72 -19.40
C VAL A 117 -14.19 -17.08 -18.07
N SER A 118 -14.60 -17.71 -16.97
CA SER A 118 -14.17 -17.33 -15.62
C SER A 118 -13.09 -18.30 -15.15
N ALA A 119 -11.86 -17.81 -14.98
CA ALA A 119 -10.79 -18.56 -14.34
C ALA A 119 -10.64 -18.14 -12.90
N TYR A 120 -10.75 -19.09 -11.97
CA TYR A 120 -10.52 -18.91 -10.54
C TYR A 120 -9.17 -19.55 -10.16
N ILE A 121 -8.43 -18.82 -9.32
CA ILE A 121 -7.20 -19.33 -8.69
C ILE A 121 -7.53 -19.68 -7.24
#